data_a05693aa1caf250eddad4629fc1f6c4f
#
_entry.id   a05693aa1caf250eddad4629fc1f6c4f
#
_cell.length_a   1.000
_cell.length_b   1.000
_cell.length_c   1.000
_cell.angle_alpha   90.00
_cell.angle_beta   90.00
_cell.angle_gamma   90.00
#
_symmetry.space_group_name_H-M   'P 1'
#
loop_
_entity.id
_entity.type
_entity.pdbx_description
1 polymer ?
#
loop_
_entity_poly.entity_id
_entity_poly.type
_entity_poly.pdbx_seq_one_letter_code
_entity_poly.pdbx_strand_id
1 'polypeptide(L)'
;MNDSTWAEGLPVAVTVTSADGTILAMNERSREANAGDGGGALVGKSVFACHPEPALTKTRALYSAKQPNHYTIRKNGQRKIIHHLPWFEGGRFAGFVEISVPIPDELPHFDRDAG
;
A
#
# COMPACT_ATOMS: atom_id res chain seq x y z
N MET A 1 -1.70 18.69 -15.58
CA MET A 1 -0.64 17.80 -15.08
C MET A 1 -1.18 16.98 -13.92
N ASN A 2 -0.84 15.73 -13.89
CA ASN A 2 -1.24 14.86 -12.77
C ASN A 2 -0.36 15.18 -11.55
N ASP A 3 -1.00 15.55 -10.44
CA ASP A 3 -0.30 15.89 -9.20
C ASP A 3 0.45 14.72 -8.58
N SER A 4 0.22 13.48 -9.08
CA SER A 4 0.89 12.28 -8.59
C SER A 4 2.10 11.86 -9.42
N THR A 5 2.62 12.73 -10.27
CA THR A 5 3.81 12.43 -11.08
C THR A 5 5.02 12.03 -10.22
N TRP A 6 5.16 12.67 -9.07
CA TRP A 6 6.21 12.34 -8.11
C TRP A 6 6.11 10.90 -7.60
N ALA A 7 4.88 10.39 -7.45
CA ALA A 7 4.66 9.04 -6.94
C ALA A 7 5.08 7.98 -7.97
N GLU A 8 4.90 8.27 -9.26
CA GLU A 8 5.25 7.33 -10.32
C GLU A 8 6.72 6.92 -10.27
N GLY A 9 7.60 7.87 -9.99
CA GLY A 9 9.04 7.62 -9.98
C GLY A 9 9.63 7.23 -8.64
N LEU A 10 8.80 7.02 -7.60
CA LEU A 10 9.33 6.62 -6.29
C LEU A 10 9.89 5.21 -6.31
N PRO A 11 11.02 4.96 -5.58
CA PRO A 11 11.58 3.62 -5.47
C PRO A 11 10.83 2.73 -4.46
N VAL A 12 9.55 2.98 -4.26
CA VAL A 12 8.67 2.22 -3.38
C VAL A 12 7.36 1.98 -4.12
N ALA A 13 6.68 0.87 -3.80
CA ALA A 13 5.40 0.58 -4.44
C ALA A 13 4.28 1.35 -3.72
N VAL A 14 3.48 2.09 -4.48
CA VAL A 14 2.34 2.85 -3.97
C VAL A 14 1.09 2.43 -4.71
N THR A 15 0.07 2.01 -3.95
CA THR A 15 -1.24 1.63 -4.48
C THR A 15 -2.30 2.40 -3.70
N VAL A 16 -3.19 3.07 -4.41
CA VAL A 16 -4.25 3.89 -3.82
C VAL A 16 -5.59 3.27 -4.13
N THR A 17 -6.45 3.15 -3.12
CA THR A 17 -7.82 2.65 -3.29
C THR A 17 -8.83 3.66 -2.80
N SER A 18 -10.07 3.50 -3.26
CA SER A 18 -11.23 4.22 -2.75
C SER A 18 -11.79 3.52 -1.51
N ALA A 19 -12.77 4.15 -0.86
CA ALA A 19 -13.40 3.63 0.36
C ALA A 19 -14.06 2.27 0.14
N ASP A 20 -14.52 1.98 -1.08
CA ASP A 20 -15.14 0.70 -1.42
C ASP A 20 -14.14 -0.35 -1.91
N GLY A 21 -12.85 -0.05 -1.81
CA GLY A 21 -11.80 -1.00 -2.18
C GLY A 21 -11.45 -1.03 -3.66
N THR A 22 -11.95 -0.09 -4.46
CA THR A 22 -11.56 -0.01 -5.88
C THR A 22 -10.15 0.55 -5.99
N ILE A 23 -9.28 -0.11 -6.74
CA ILE A 23 -7.93 0.36 -6.99
C ILE A 23 -8.00 1.55 -7.93
N LEU A 24 -7.56 2.72 -7.45
CA LEU A 24 -7.61 3.98 -8.18
C LEU A 24 -6.32 4.28 -8.93
N ALA A 25 -5.18 3.93 -8.34
CA ALA A 25 -3.89 4.27 -8.91
C ALA A 25 -2.81 3.29 -8.41
N MET A 26 -1.83 3.06 -9.24
CA MET A 26 -0.64 2.27 -8.94
C MET A 26 0.55 2.96 -9.59
N ASN A 27 1.62 3.17 -8.84
CA ASN A 27 2.84 3.70 -9.45
C ASN A 27 3.62 2.57 -10.14
N GLU A 28 4.74 2.91 -10.77
CA GLU A 28 5.54 1.95 -11.53
C GLU A 28 5.93 0.73 -10.68
N ARG A 29 6.45 0.96 -9.46
CA ARG A 29 6.87 -0.13 -8.58
C ARG A 29 5.71 -1.02 -8.14
N SER A 30 4.53 -0.43 -7.93
CA SER A 30 3.34 -1.21 -7.60
C SER A 30 2.93 -2.11 -8.77
N ARG A 31 2.94 -1.57 -9.99
CA ARG A 31 2.62 -2.37 -11.19
C ARG A 31 3.61 -3.52 -11.38
N GLU A 32 4.90 -3.27 -11.17
CA GLU A 32 5.93 -4.31 -11.26
C GLU A 32 5.74 -5.39 -10.19
N ALA A 33 5.48 -4.97 -8.94
CA ALA A 33 5.30 -5.91 -7.84
C ALA A 33 4.07 -6.80 -8.02
N ASN A 34 3.07 -6.34 -8.76
CA ASN A 34 1.83 -7.06 -9.02
C ASN A 34 1.73 -7.57 -10.45
N ALA A 35 2.85 -7.65 -11.15
CA ALA A 35 2.86 -8.04 -12.57
C ALA A 35 2.24 -9.43 -12.80
N GLY A 36 2.46 -10.36 -11.87
CA GLY A 36 1.89 -11.71 -11.95
C GLY A 36 0.37 -11.75 -11.85
N ASP A 37 -0.23 -10.72 -11.25
CA ASP A 37 -1.68 -10.61 -11.06
C ASP A 37 -2.35 -9.64 -12.03
N GLY A 38 -1.60 -9.11 -12.98
CA GLY A 38 -2.14 -8.22 -14.00
C GLY A 38 -1.52 -6.82 -14.03
N GLY A 39 -0.69 -6.47 -13.05
CA GLY A 39 -0.02 -5.18 -13.02
C GLY A 39 -0.99 -4.01 -13.13
N GLY A 40 -0.75 -3.11 -14.09
CA GLY A 40 -1.59 -1.93 -14.30
C GLY A 40 -3.04 -2.22 -14.63
N ALA A 41 -3.35 -3.42 -15.11
CA ALA A 41 -4.74 -3.82 -15.38
C ALA A 41 -5.56 -3.99 -14.11
N LEU A 42 -4.93 -4.01 -12.94
CA LEU A 42 -5.64 -4.05 -11.65
C LEU A 42 -6.35 -2.74 -11.32
N VAL A 43 -5.93 -1.62 -11.92
CA VAL A 43 -6.61 -0.34 -11.71
C VAL A 43 -8.06 -0.47 -12.17
N GLY A 44 -8.98 -0.05 -11.32
CA GLY A 44 -10.43 -0.20 -11.54
C GLY A 44 -11.01 -1.48 -10.95
N LYS A 45 -10.19 -2.41 -10.50
CA LYS A 45 -10.66 -3.65 -9.88
C LYS A 45 -10.76 -3.50 -8.36
N SER A 46 -11.54 -4.36 -7.74
CA SER A 46 -11.73 -4.37 -6.29
C SER A 46 -10.64 -5.17 -5.59
N VAL A 47 -10.05 -4.61 -4.53
CA VAL A 47 -9.11 -5.37 -3.69
C VAL A 47 -9.80 -6.55 -3.00
N PHE A 48 -11.10 -6.45 -2.74
CA PHE A 48 -11.85 -7.54 -2.14
C PHE A 48 -11.99 -8.72 -3.09
N ALA A 49 -12.16 -8.45 -4.39
CA ALA A 49 -12.26 -9.48 -5.40
C ALA A 49 -10.91 -10.15 -5.71
N CYS A 50 -9.80 -9.44 -5.45
CA CYS A 50 -8.46 -9.92 -5.77
C CYS A 50 -7.84 -10.77 -4.65
N HIS A 51 -8.48 -10.83 -3.48
CA HIS A 51 -7.93 -11.53 -2.32
C HIS A 51 -8.78 -12.74 -1.96
N PRO A 52 -8.24 -13.97 -2.07
CA PRO A 52 -8.93 -15.14 -1.52
C PRO A 52 -8.84 -15.16 0.01
N GLU A 53 -9.68 -15.97 0.65
CA GLU A 53 -9.57 -16.18 2.09
C GLU A 53 -8.25 -16.89 2.42
N PRO A 54 -7.60 -16.60 3.57
CA PRO A 54 -8.08 -15.72 4.65
C PRO A 54 -7.78 -14.23 4.46
N ALA A 55 -7.07 -13.86 3.40
CA ALA A 55 -6.67 -12.47 3.16
C ALA A 55 -7.87 -11.55 2.96
N LEU A 56 -8.95 -12.04 2.35
CA LEU A 56 -10.16 -11.25 2.13
C LEU A 56 -10.77 -10.76 3.45
N THR A 57 -10.90 -11.63 4.44
CA THR A 57 -11.46 -11.26 5.75
C THR A 57 -10.59 -10.19 6.41
N LYS A 58 -9.27 -10.34 6.34
CA LYS A 58 -8.34 -9.35 6.92
C LYS A 58 -8.45 -8.00 6.21
N THR A 59 -8.56 -8.00 4.88
CA THR A 59 -8.69 -6.78 4.09
C THR A 59 -9.99 -6.06 4.42
N ARG A 60 -11.12 -6.79 4.53
CA ARG A 60 -12.39 -6.19 4.90
C ARG A 60 -12.35 -5.58 6.30
N ALA A 61 -11.69 -6.26 7.25
CA ALA A 61 -11.51 -5.74 8.60
C ALA A 61 -10.71 -4.44 8.61
N LEU A 62 -9.67 -4.35 7.78
CA LEU A 62 -8.85 -3.15 7.65
C LEU A 62 -9.70 -1.96 7.18
N TYR A 63 -10.53 -2.16 6.15
CA TYR A 63 -11.39 -1.09 5.62
C TYR A 63 -12.46 -0.68 6.62
N SER A 64 -12.96 -1.61 7.43
CA SER A 64 -13.93 -1.30 8.49
C SER A 64 -13.31 -0.51 9.63
N ALA A 65 -12.09 -0.86 10.02
CA ALA A 65 -11.38 -0.21 11.13
C ALA A 65 -10.93 1.20 10.80
N LYS A 66 -10.57 1.49 9.55
CA LYS A 66 -10.13 2.80 9.08
C LYS A 66 -8.94 3.33 9.90
N GLN A 67 -8.04 2.44 10.27
CA GLN A 67 -6.86 2.73 11.08
C GLN A 67 -5.60 2.33 10.33
N PRO A 68 -4.45 2.98 10.61
CA PRO A 68 -3.19 2.56 10.03
C PRO A 68 -2.85 1.11 10.41
N ASN A 69 -2.21 0.40 9.50
CA ASN A 69 -1.73 -0.95 9.72
C ASN A 69 -0.32 -1.07 9.16
N HIS A 70 0.58 -1.69 9.90
CA HIS A 70 1.98 -1.80 9.52
C HIS A 70 2.49 -3.21 9.83
N TYR A 71 3.27 -3.77 8.90
CA TYR A 71 3.94 -5.04 9.14
C TYR A 71 5.14 -5.18 8.21
N THR A 72 5.96 -6.17 8.49
CA THR A 72 7.09 -6.49 7.62
C THR A 72 6.85 -7.82 6.93
N ILE A 73 7.41 -7.95 5.74
CA ILE A 73 7.47 -9.20 5.00
C ILE A 73 8.90 -9.44 4.54
N ARG A 74 9.20 -10.68 4.17
CA ARG A 74 10.40 -11.03 3.42
C ARG A 74 9.96 -11.73 2.15
N LYS A 75 10.42 -11.22 1.02
CA LYS A 75 10.08 -11.79 -0.28
C LYS A 75 11.34 -11.78 -1.14
N ASN A 76 11.69 -12.94 -1.68
CA ASN A 76 12.90 -13.12 -2.50
C ASN A 76 14.15 -12.60 -1.79
N GLY A 77 14.25 -12.84 -0.46
CA GLY A 77 15.39 -12.42 0.34
C GLY A 77 15.39 -10.93 0.72
N GLN A 78 14.46 -10.15 0.22
CA GLN A 78 14.36 -8.72 0.52
C GLN A 78 13.32 -8.48 1.61
N ARG A 79 13.73 -7.81 2.69
CA ARG A 79 12.79 -7.33 3.71
C ARG A 79 12.08 -6.09 3.22
N LYS A 80 10.80 -6.00 3.51
CA LYS A 80 9.96 -4.85 3.19
C LYS A 80 9.09 -4.50 4.37
N ILE A 81 8.86 -3.22 4.56
CA ILE A 81 7.83 -2.75 5.48
C ILE A 81 6.61 -2.34 4.65
N ILE A 82 5.45 -2.81 5.07
CA ILE A 82 4.18 -2.53 4.41
C ILE A 82 3.39 -1.58 5.30
N HIS A 83 2.97 -0.48 4.72
CA HIS A 83 2.11 0.49 5.39
C HIS A 83 0.76 0.52 4.68
N HIS A 84 -0.32 0.30 5.42
CA HIS A 84 -1.67 0.57 4.96
C HIS A 84 -2.15 1.80 5.71
N LEU A 85 -2.30 2.90 5.00
CA LEU A 85 -2.64 4.19 5.58
C LEU A 85 -4.00 4.64 5.09
N PRO A 86 -4.98 4.84 6.00
CA PRO A 86 -6.26 5.39 5.57
C PRO A 86 -6.06 6.84 5.17
N TRP A 87 -6.70 7.25 4.08
CA TRP A 87 -6.70 8.65 3.68
C TRP A 87 -8.12 9.20 3.72
N PHE A 88 -8.19 10.50 3.95
CA PHE A 88 -9.45 11.18 4.18
C PHE A 88 -9.55 12.39 3.26
N GLU A 89 -10.77 12.68 2.83
CA GLU A 89 -11.06 13.84 2.01
C GLU A 89 -12.26 14.55 2.62
N GLY A 90 -12.08 15.82 3.01
CA GLY A 90 -13.13 16.55 3.70
C GLY A 90 -13.59 15.91 4.99
N GLY A 91 -12.69 15.24 5.72
CA GLY A 91 -13.00 14.54 6.97
C GLY A 91 -13.65 13.17 6.79
N ARG A 92 -13.89 12.73 5.54
CA ARG A 92 -14.50 11.44 5.24
C ARG A 92 -13.45 10.43 4.81
N PHE A 93 -13.61 9.20 5.27
CA PHE A 93 -12.74 8.11 4.84
C PHE A 93 -12.85 7.94 3.31
N ALA A 94 -11.70 8.03 2.64
CA ALA A 94 -11.66 7.97 1.18
C ALA A 94 -11.04 6.68 0.64
N GLY A 95 -10.37 5.90 1.50
CA GLY A 95 -9.75 4.65 1.11
C GLY A 95 -8.44 4.42 1.83
N PHE A 96 -7.59 3.59 1.22
CA PHE A 96 -6.25 3.31 1.75
C PHE A 96 -5.18 3.61 0.72
N VAL A 97 -4.01 4.00 1.23
CA VAL A 97 -2.79 4.01 0.45
C VAL A 97 -1.90 2.92 1.01
N GLU A 98 -1.51 1.96 0.19
CA GLU A 98 -0.53 0.95 0.55
C GLU A 98 0.83 1.39 0.03
N ILE A 99 1.81 1.43 0.94
CA ILE A 99 3.19 1.75 0.59
C ILE A 99 4.06 0.57 1.01
N SER A 100 4.78 0.00 0.05
CA SER A 100 5.68 -1.12 0.28
C SER A 100 7.12 -0.63 0.10
N VAL A 101 7.88 -0.61 1.19
CA VAL A 101 9.22 -0.03 1.22
C VAL A 101 10.26 -1.12 1.43
N PRO A 102 11.18 -1.34 0.45
CA PRO A 102 12.32 -2.20 0.69
C PRO A 102 13.20 -1.60 1.78
N ILE A 103 13.62 -2.43 2.72
CA ILE A 103 14.48 -1.97 3.81
C ILE A 103 15.70 -2.87 3.93
N PRO A 104 16.86 -2.32 4.36
CA PRO A 104 18.03 -3.14 4.65
C PRO A 104 17.76 -3.98 5.91
N ASP A 105 18.57 -5.03 6.12
CA ASP A 105 18.43 -5.89 7.29
C ASP A 105 18.73 -5.12 8.59
N GLU A 106 19.56 -4.11 8.52
CA GLU A 106 19.88 -3.27 9.65
C GLU A 106 19.54 -1.82 9.32
N LEU A 107 18.84 -1.16 10.25
CA LEU A 107 18.49 0.25 10.12
C LEU A 107 19.20 1.07 11.19
N PRO A 108 19.85 2.18 10.83
CA PRO A 108 20.34 3.11 11.82
C PRO A 108 19.19 3.62 12.69
N HIS A 109 19.45 3.80 13.96
CA HIS A 109 18.47 4.36 14.90
C HIS A 109 19.07 5.56 15.60
N PHE A 110 18.33 6.65 15.66
CA PHE A 110 18.76 7.87 16.34
C PHE A 110 17.67 8.27 17.33
N ASP A 111 18.03 8.23 18.63
CA ASP A 111 17.11 8.64 19.68
C ASP A 111 17.13 10.17 19.77
N ARG A 112 16.11 10.81 19.26
CA ARG A 112 15.98 12.27 19.26
C ARG A 112 15.47 12.82 20.58
N ASP A 113 14.98 11.94 21.47
CA ASP A 113 14.49 12.36 22.79
C ASP A 113 15.61 12.39 23.82
N ALA A 114 16.71 11.66 23.59
CA ALA A 114 17.80 11.53 24.53
C ALA A 114 18.78 12.71 24.47
N GLY A 115 18.64 13.57 23.52
CA GLY A 115 19.60 14.60 23.32
C GLY A 115 19.11 15.92 22.96
#